data_a14953d72e26d4103f8961294aeef603
#
_entry.id   a14953d72e26d4103f8961294aeef603
#
_cell.length_a   1.000
_cell.length_b   1.000
_cell.length_c   1.000
_cell.angle_alpha   90.00
_cell.angle_beta   90.00
_cell.angle_gamma   90.00
#
_symmetry.space_group_name_H-M   'P 1'
#
loop_
_entity.id
_entity.type
_entity.pdbx_description
1 polymer ?
#
loop_
_entity_poly.entity_id
_entity_poly.type
_entity_poly.pdbx_seq_one_letter_code
_entity_poly.pdbx_strand_id
1 'polypeptide(L)'
;RAIADYVLDTTLFRPQDLRQEIRARYGTGSHLAPMRVRVVSFGFKYGVPADADLVLDVRFLRNPHYVPELKPLPGTEPAVRDYVMKDQETRQFLKETRRFLGWLLPRYLREGKAYLTVAIGCTGGRHRSVAIATYLAGYLRNEGISVVEEHRDIDRQPDHYAAEPSKSGV
;
A
#
# COMPACT_ATOMS: atom_id res chain seq x y z
N ARG A 1 -38.90 3.66 17.48
CA ARG A 1 -39.46 2.63 16.55
C ARG A 1 -40.58 3.20 15.67
N ALA A 2 -41.30 4.22 16.10
CA ALA A 2 -42.40 4.78 15.33
C ALA A 2 -42.01 5.61 14.08
N ILE A 3 -40.71 5.90 13.88
CA ILE A 3 -40.20 6.73 12.77
C ILE A 3 -39.31 5.89 11.83
N ALA A 4 -39.12 4.60 12.13
CA ALA A 4 -38.22 3.75 11.31
C ALA A 4 -39.06 3.04 10.24
N ASP A 5 -38.68 3.20 8.98
CA ASP A 5 -39.29 2.48 7.85
C ASP A 5 -39.00 0.97 7.91
N TYR A 6 -37.91 0.58 8.59
CA TYR A 6 -37.52 -0.80 8.78
C TYR A 6 -36.73 -1.01 10.08
N VAL A 7 -37.01 -2.11 10.77
CA VAL A 7 -36.29 -2.55 11.97
C VAL A 7 -35.69 -3.95 11.70
N LEU A 8 -34.37 -4.08 11.80
CA LEU A 8 -33.65 -5.33 11.63
C LEU A 8 -33.24 -5.89 12.99
N ASP A 9 -33.70 -7.10 13.34
CA ASP A 9 -33.16 -7.82 14.48
C ASP A 9 -31.84 -8.49 14.09
N THR A 10 -30.75 -8.04 14.70
CA THR A 10 -29.38 -8.53 14.42
C THR A 10 -28.88 -9.51 15.46
N THR A 11 -29.72 -9.98 16.39
CA THR A 11 -29.32 -10.81 17.52
C THR A 11 -28.57 -12.08 17.11
N LEU A 12 -28.93 -12.69 15.98
CA LEU A 12 -28.31 -13.90 15.44
C LEU A 12 -27.43 -13.65 14.22
N PHE A 13 -27.24 -12.38 13.83
CA PHE A 13 -26.45 -12.04 12.65
C PHE A 13 -24.96 -12.01 12.99
N ARG A 14 -24.19 -12.67 12.14
CA ARG A 14 -22.74 -12.38 12.04
C ARG A 14 -22.57 -11.04 11.27
N PRO A 15 -21.46 -10.36 11.41
CA PRO A 15 -21.21 -9.10 10.67
C PRO A 15 -21.39 -9.21 9.16
N GLN A 16 -21.08 -10.37 8.58
CA GLN A 16 -21.28 -10.64 7.16
C GLN A 16 -22.77 -10.76 6.76
N ASP A 17 -23.58 -11.35 7.62
CA ASP A 17 -25.01 -11.53 7.37
C ASP A 17 -25.72 -10.17 7.38
N LEU A 18 -25.34 -9.28 8.32
CA LEU A 18 -25.81 -7.89 8.37
C LEU A 18 -25.43 -7.10 7.11
N ARG A 19 -24.17 -7.23 6.66
CA ARG A 19 -23.74 -6.57 5.42
C ARG A 19 -24.52 -7.05 4.19
N GLN A 20 -24.82 -8.33 4.12
CA GLN A 20 -25.57 -8.92 3.03
C GLN A 20 -27.02 -8.42 3.03
N GLU A 21 -27.68 -8.37 4.20
CA GLU A 21 -29.04 -7.85 4.34
C GLU A 21 -29.16 -6.37 3.98
N ILE A 22 -28.23 -5.55 4.46
CA ILE A 22 -28.16 -4.11 4.10
C ILE A 22 -27.97 -3.95 2.59
N ARG A 23 -27.09 -4.75 1.99
CA ARG A 23 -26.86 -4.71 0.53
C ARG A 23 -28.09 -5.14 -0.26
N ALA A 24 -28.80 -6.18 0.17
CA ALA A 24 -30.00 -6.67 -0.51
C ALA A 24 -31.12 -5.63 -0.51
N ARG A 25 -31.24 -4.83 0.57
CA ARG A 25 -32.32 -3.84 0.72
C ARG A 25 -32.02 -2.48 0.13
N TYR A 26 -30.80 -2.01 0.31
CA TYR A 26 -30.43 -0.62 -0.01
C TYR A 26 -29.40 -0.54 -1.15
N GLY A 27 -28.89 -1.68 -1.61
CA GLY A 27 -28.01 -1.72 -2.76
C GLY A 27 -28.80 -1.54 -4.06
N THR A 28 -28.61 -0.44 -4.72
CA THR A 28 -29.19 -0.19 -6.06
C THR A 28 -28.42 -0.99 -7.10
N GLY A 29 -28.81 -2.26 -7.32
CA GLY A 29 -28.27 -3.12 -8.39
C GLY A 29 -27.06 -3.98 -7.97
N SER A 30 -26.76 -4.99 -8.77
CA SER A 30 -25.81 -6.08 -8.55
C SER A 30 -24.31 -5.71 -8.49
N HIS A 31 -23.99 -4.48 -8.15
CA HIS A 31 -22.62 -4.05 -7.95
C HIS A 31 -22.26 -4.16 -6.47
N LEU A 32 -21.49 -5.19 -6.13
CA LEU A 32 -20.63 -5.14 -4.93
C LEU A 32 -19.96 -3.78 -4.93
N ALA A 33 -20.11 -2.99 -3.86
CA ALA A 33 -19.40 -1.73 -3.75
C ALA A 33 -17.92 -1.99 -4.09
N PRO A 34 -17.34 -1.27 -5.06
CA PRO A 34 -15.99 -1.57 -5.52
C PRO A 34 -15.05 -1.50 -4.34
N MET A 35 -14.26 -2.57 -4.14
CA MET A 35 -13.23 -2.59 -3.11
C MET A 35 -12.28 -1.42 -3.33
N ARG A 36 -12.04 -0.63 -2.30
CA ARG A 36 -11.05 0.45 -2.34
C ARG A 36 -9.71 -0.09 -1.85
N VAL A 37 -8.69 0.00 -2.69
CA VAL A 37 -7.32 -0.40 -2.35
C VAL A 37 -6.51 0.84 -1.98
N ARG A 38 -5.87 0.84 -0.82
CA ARG A 38 -4.87 1.83 -0.44
C ARG A 38 -3.49 1.21 -0.63
N VAL A 39 -2.66 1.83 -1.46
CA VAL A 39 -1.26 1.47 -1.65
C VAL A 39 -0.42 2.48 -0.91
N VAL A 40 0.30 2.05 0.14
CA VAL A 40 1.10 2.94 0.98
C VAL A 40 2.57 2.57 0.96
N SER A 41 3.45 3.50 0.61
CA SER A 41 4.89 3.33 0.79
C SER A 41 5.34 3.76 2.18
N PHE A 42 6.27 3.00 2.78
CA PHE A 42 6.79 3.29 4.13
C PHE A 42 8.26 2.91 4.29
N GLY A 43 8.87 3.43 5.35
CA GLY A 43 10.20 3.03 5.81
C GLY A 43 10.15 2.12 7.02
N PHE A 44 10.78 0.94 6.95
CA PHE A 44 10.83 0.01 8.08
C PHE A 44 11.41 0.63 9.35
N LYS A 45 12.34 1.59 9.22
CA LYS A 45 12.89 2.33 10.38
C LYS A 45 11.84 3.14 11.16
N TYR A 46 10.69 3.41 10.53
CA TYR A 46 9.57 4.13 11.17
C TYR A 46 8.39 3.24 11.54
N GLY A 47 8.60 1.93 11.49
CA GLY A 47 7.57 0.92 11.79
C GLY A 47 6.63 0.63 10.62
N VAL A 48 6.07 -0.58 10.64
CA VAL A 48 5.07 -1.04 9.67
C VAL A 48 3.75 -0.31 9.95
N PRO A 49 2.98 0.13 8.91
CA PRO A 49 1.63 0.66 9.11
C PRO A 49 0.74 -0.37 9.82
N ALA A 50 0.13 0.02 10.94
CA ALA A 50 -0.64 -0.90 11.78
C ALA A 50 -1.93 -1.43 11.11
N ASP A 51 -2.42 -0.70 10.11
CA ASP A 51 -3.61 -1.02 9.32
C ASP A 51 -3.31 -1.75 8.00
N ALA A 52 -2.05 -2.20 7.81
CA ALA A 52 -1.67 -2.94 6.60
C ALA A 52 -2.23 -4.36 6.61
N ASP A 53 -2.97 -4.72 5.56
CA ASP A 53 -3.41 -6.11 5.33
C ASP A 53 -2.32 -6.95 4.66
N LEU A 54 -1.53 -6.33 3.78
CA LEU A 54 -0.39 -6.93 3.09
C LEU A 54 0.83 -6.04 3.25
N VAL A 55 1.96 -6.66 3.57
CA VAL A 55 3.25 -5.95 3.67
C VAL A 55 4.24 -6.59 2.70
N LEU A 56 4.77 -5.78 1.79
CA LEU A 56 5.78 -6.19 0.82
C LEU A 56 7.10 -5.50 1.15
N ASP A 57 8.13 -6.30 1.46
CA ASP A 57 9.48 -5.80 1.70
C ASP A 57 10.25 -5.72 0.38
N VAL A 58 10.69 -4.51 0.01
CA VAL A 58 11.46 -4.27 -1.21
C VAL A 58 12.91 -3.86 -0.92
N ARG A 59 13.46 -4.19 0.27
CA ARG A 59 14.83 -3.83 0.65
C ARG A 59 15.88 -4.59 -0.14
N PHE A 60 15.57 -5.75 -0.67
CA PHE A 60 16.45 -6.56 -1.52
C PHE A 60 16.66 -5.95 -2.92
N LEU A 61 15.77 -5.08 -3.40
CA LEU A 61 15.91 -4.42 -4.68
C LEU A 61 17.04 -3.40 -4.68
N ARG A 62 17.56 -3.13 -5.89
CA ARG A 62 18.65 -2.19 -6.12
C ARG A 62 18.39 -0.82 -5.48
N ASN A 63 19.37 -0.31 -4.73
CA ASN A 63 19.18 0.85 -3.87
C ASN A 63 19.70 2.15 -4.49
N PRO A 64 18.84 3.11 -4.88
CA PRO A 64 19.24 4.42 -5.41
C PRO A 64 20.09 5.25 -4.44
N HIS A 65 20.02 4.98 -3.14
CA HIS A 65 20.81 5.69 -2.14
C HIS A 65 22.33 5.61 -2.35
N TYR A 66 22.81 4.57 -3.05
CA TYR A 66 24.25 4.40 -3.36
C TYR A 66 24.69 5.13 -4.64
N VAL A 67 23.75 5.81 -5.32
CA VAL A 67 24.04 6.64 -6.50
C VAL A 67 23.97 8.11 -6.05
N PRO A 68 25.11 8.84 -6.04
CA PRO A 68 25.17 10.20 -5.50
C PRO A 68 24.10 11.15 -6.05
N GLU A 69 23.83 11.07 -7.35
CA GLU A 69 22.86 11.93 -8.05
C GLU A 69 21.40 11.58 -7.72
N LEU A 70 21.14 10.32 -7.32
CA LEU A 70 19.79 9.86 -6.99
C LEU A 70 19.48 9.92 -5.50
N LYS A 71 20.51 9.91 -4.67
CA LYS A 71 20.37 9.88 -3.21
C LYS A 71 19.47 11.00 -2.64
N PRO A 72 19.58 12.29 -3.08
CA PRO A 72 18.72 13.36 -2.57
C PRO A 72 17.30 13.30 -3.11
N LEU A 73 17.06 12.64 -4.24
CA LEU A 73 15.79 12.63 -4.96
C LEU A 73 14.82 11.60 -4.39
N PRO A 74 13.51 11.89 -4.27
CA PRO A 74 12.52 10.89 -3.87
C PRO A 74 12.19 9.91 -5.01
N GLY A 75 11.54 8.79 -4.66
CA GLY A 75 11.13 7.76 -5.62
C GLY A 75 10.03 8.18 -6.61
N THR A 76 9.42 9.35 -6.41
CA THR A 76 8.51 10.00 -7.37
C THR A 76 9.24 10.62 -8.56
N GLU A 77 10.54 10.93 -8.42
CA GLU A 77 11.34 11.51 -9.49
C GLU A 77 11.59 10.49 -10.62
N PRO A 78 11.45 10.90 -11.89
CA PRO A 78 11.65 9.99 -13.03
C PRO A 78 13.00 9.28 -13.01
N ALA A 79 14.09 9.98 -12.67
CA ALA A 79 15.43 9.41 -12.64
C ALA A 79 15.55 8.26 -11.62
N VAL A 80 14.97 8.42 -10.41
CA VAL A 80 14.95 7.38 -9.36
C VAL A 80 14.06 6.22 -9.78
N ARG A 81 12.88 6.52 -10.29
CA ARG A 81 11.92 5.52 -10.76
C ARG A 81 12.51 4.67 -11.88
N ASP A 82 13.12 5.30 -12.89
CA ASP A 82 13.76 4.59 -13.99
C ASP A 82 14.91 3.70 -13.52
N TYR A 83 15.71 4.18 -12.59
CA TYR A 83 16.80 3.39 -12.00
C TYR A 83 16.27 2.13 -11.32
N VAL A 84 15.21 2.24 -10.53
CA VAL A 84 14.59 1.08 -9.84
C VAL A 84 13.94 0.15 -10.85
N MET A 85 13.20 0.67 -11.84
CA MET A 85 12.45 -0.13 -12.82
C MET A 85 13.32 -0.82 -13.87
N LYS A 86 14.54 -0.31 -14.18
CA LYS A 86 15.48 -0.95 -15.12
C LYS A 86 16.04 -2.26 -14.60
N ASP A 87 16.05 -2.45 -13.30
CA ASP A 87 16.60 -3.65 -12.67
C ASP A 87 15.77 -4.90 -12.98
N GLN A 88 16.42 -6.01 -13.29
CA GLN A 88 15.76 -7.26 -13.66
C GLN A 88 14.98 -7.87 -12.50
N GLU A 89 15.56 -7.82 -11.30
CA GLU A 89 14.93 -8.33 -10.07
C GLU A 89 13.66 -7.54 -9.73
N THR A 90 13.69 -6.21 -9.91
CA THR A 90 12.52 -5.35 -9.78
C THR A 90 11.40 -5.76 -10.75
N ARG A 91 11.74 -5.98 -12.02
CA ARG A 91 10.74 -6.40 -13.03
C ARG A 91 10.14 -7.77 -12.69
N GLN A 92 10.95 -8.71 -12.24
CA GLN A 92 10.47 -10.02 -11.82
C GLN A 92 9.57 -9.91 -10.59
N PHE A 93 9.98 -9.16 -9.57
CA PHE A 93 9.17 -8.91 -8.38
C PHE A 93 7.80 -8.31 -8.73
N LEU A 94 7.77 -7.29 -9.58
CA LEU A 94 6.52 -6.66 -10.02
C LEU A 94 5.62 -7.62 -10.81
N LYS A 95 6.20 -8.46 -11.66
CA LYS A 95 5.45 -9.50 -12.39
C LYS A 95 4.75 -10.46 -11.43
N GLU A 96 5.46 -10.99 -10.45
CA GLU A 96 4.89 -11.92 -9.46
C GLU A 96 3.88 -11.23 -8.53
N THR A 97 4.16 -9.99 -8.11
CA THR A 97 3.24 -9.20 -7.28
C THR A 97 1.92 -8.94 -8.02
N ARG A 98 1.97 -8.56 -9.29
CA ARG A 98 0.77 -8.38 -10.12
C ARG A 98 -0.03 -9.67 -10.26
N ARG A 99 0.63 -10.79 -10.52
CA ARG A 99 0.00 -12.11 -10.59
C ARG A 99 -0.68 -12.48 -9.26
N PHE A 100 0.00 -12.27 -8.15
CA PHE A 100 -0.52 -12.52 -6.81
C PHE A 100 -1.74 -11.64 -6.50
N LEU A 101 -1.65 -10.33 -6.71
CA LEU A 101 -2.76 -9.41 -6.48
C LEU A 101 -3.95 -9.73 -7.41
N GLY A 102 -3.73 -10.00 -8.68
CA GLY A 102 -4.78 -10.40 -9.63
C GLY A 102 -5.51 -11.67 -9.20
N TRP A 103 -4.82 -12.61 -8.55
CA TRP A 103 -5.42 -13.81 -7.97
C TRP A 103 -6.17 -13.51 -6.67
N LEU A 104 -5.62 -12.65 -5.81
CA LEU A 104 -6.12 -12.41 -4.45
C LEU A 104 -7.34 -11.46 -4.41
N LEU A 105 -7.28 -10.34 -5.15
CA LEU A 105 -8.30 -9.28 -5.08
C LEU A 105 -9.73 -9.77 -5.37
N PRO A 106 -9.99 -10.62 -6.40
CA PRO A 106 -11.33 -11.16 -6.63
C PRO A 106 -11.84 -12.03 -5.46
N ARG A 107 -10.93 -12.66 -4.72
CA ARG A 107 -11.28 -13.49 -3.56
C ARG A 107 -11.69 -12.65 -2.37
N TYR A 108 -10.93 -11.60 -2.08
CA TYR A 108 -11.29 -10.63 -1.05
C TYR A 108 -12.60 -9.91 -1.35
N LEU A 109 -12.83 -9.57 -2.62
CA LEU A 109 -14.08 -8.96 -3.04
C LEU A 109 -15.29 -9.89 -2.80
N ARG A 110 -15.16 -11.17 -3.09
CA ARG A 110 -16.21 -12.18 -2.82
C ARG A 110 -16.50 -12.35 -1.34
N GLU A 111 -15.47 -12.30 -0.49
CA GLU A 111 -15.59 -12.30 0.98
C GLU A 111 -16.22 -11.00 1.53
N GLY A 112 -16.46 -10.01 0.68
CA GLY A 112 -17.07 -8.75 1.07
C GLY A 112 -16.10 -7.76 1.69
N LYS A 113 -14.78 -7.92 1.49
CA LYS A 113 -13.78 -6.95 1.94
C LYS A 113 -13.94 -5.65 1.14
N ALA A 114 -14.29 -4.56 1.83
CA ALA A 114 -14.53 -3.27 1.21
C ALA A 114 -13.26 -2.40 1.08
N TYR A 115 -12.28 -2.64 1.95
CA TYR A 115 -11.01 -1.90 2.02
C TYR A 115 -9.85 -2.87 2.11
N LEU A 116 -8.77 -2.57 1.39
CA LEU A 116 -7.52 -3.34 1.44
C LEU A 116 -6.35 -2.36 1.49
N THR A 117 -5.45 -2.51 2.45
CA THR A 117 -4.21 -1.74 2.54
C THR A 117 -3.02 -2.62 2.15
N VAL A 118 -2.34 -2.24 1.05
CA VAL A 118 -1.09 -2.86 0.59
C VAL A 118 0.06 -1.92 0.94
N ALA A 119 0.88 -2.30 1.91
CA ALA A 119 2.02 -1.52 2.37
C ALA A 119 3.31 -2.02 1.72
N ILE A 120 4.11 -1.10 1.18
CA ILE A 120 5.37 -1.40 0.49
C ILE A 120 6.50 -0.73 1.26
N GLY A 121 7.42 -1.53 1.79
CA GLY A 121 8.46 -1.07 2.71
C GLY A 121 9.87 -1.15 2.13
N CYS A 122 10.63 -0.05 2.23
CA CYS A 122 12.07 -0.08 2.12
C CYS A 122 12.72 0.47 3.41
N THR A 123 14.03 0.64 3.48
CA THR A 123 14.70 1.07 4.71
C THR A 123 14.17 2.40 5.22
N GLY A 124 14.21 3.46 4.41
CA GLY A 124 13.83 4.82 4.80
C GLY A 124 12.49 5.32 4.23
N GLY A 125 11.80 4.54 3.37
CA GLY A 125 10.50 4.94 2.83
C GLY A 125 10.54 6.02 1.74
N ARG A 126 11.72 6.36 1.20
CA ARG A 126 11.89 7.51 0.30
C ARG A 126 12.11 7.16 -1.18
N HIS A 127 12.77 6.03 -1.48
CA HIS A 127 13.18 5.69 -2.85
C HIS A 127 12.43 4.47 -3.40
N ARG A 128 12.90 3.24 -3.10
CA ARG A 128 12.40 1.97 -3.66
C ARG A 128 10.92 1.76 -3.40
N SER A 129 10.49 1.89 -2.14
CA SER A 129 9.08 1.69 -1.75
C SER A 129 8.15 2.67 -2.46
N VAL A 130 8.57 3.94 -2.62
CA VAL A 130 7.80 4.97 -3.34
C VAL A 130 7.68 4.59 -4.81
N ALA A 131 8.78 4.30 -5.51
CA ALA A 131 8.74 3.92 -6.92
C ALA A 131 7.86 2.69 -7.19
N ILE A 132 7.96 1.66 -6.33
CA ILE A 132 7.15 0.44 -6.44
C ILE A 132 5.68 0.71 -6.12
N ALA A 133 5.37 1.51 -5.09
CA ALA A 133 4.00 1.85 -4.72
C ALA A 133 3.30 2.62 -5.85
N THR A 134 3.97 3.63 -6.41
CA THR A 134 3.45 4.39 -7.57
C THR A 134 3.17 3.49 -8.76
N TYR A 135 4.08 2.57 -9.08
CA TYR A 135 3.86 1.60 -10.17
C TYR A 135 2.64 0.71 -9.91
N LEU A 136 2.55 0.12 -8.71
CA LEU A 136 1.44 -0.79 -8.37
C LEU A 136 0.10 -0.06 -8.31
N ALA A 137 0.07 1.16 -7.79
CA ALA A 137 -1.13 2.00 -7.79
C ALA A 137 -1.61 2.29 -9.21
N GLY A 138 -0.69 2.66 -10.12
CA GLY A 138 -0.99 2.86 -11.53
C GLY A 138 -1.51 1.61 -12.21
N TYR A 139 -0.86 0.47 -11.97
CA TYR A 139 -1.30 -0.83 -12.49
C TYR A 139 -2.73 -1.17 -12.05
N LEU A 140 -3.02 -1.07 -10.75
CA LEU A 140 -4.35 -1.39 -10.22
C LEU A 140 -5.44 -0.44 -10.73
N ARG A 141 -5.14 0.85 -10.92
CA ARG A 141 -6.06 1.81 -11.56
C ARG A 141 -6.39 1.40 -12.99
N ASN A 142 -5.39 0.96 -13.75
CA ASN A 142 -5.58 0.48 -15.13
C ASN A 142 -6.43 -0.79 -15.21
N GLU A 143 -6.43 -1.61 -14.14
CA GLU A 143 -7.34 -2.77 -13.99
C GLU A 143 -8.75 -2.37 -13.50
N GLY A 144 -9.07 -1.08 -13.42
CA GLY A 144 -10.38 -0.57 -13.01
C GLY A 144 -10.63 -0.58 -11.50
N ILE A 145 -9.59 -0.74 -10.68
CA ILE A 145 -9.68 -0.77 -9.22
C ILE A 145 -9.60 0.66 -8.67
N SER A 146 -10.47 0.98 -7.70
CA SER A 146 -10.40 2.25 -6.97
C SER A 146 -9.17 2.26 -6.04
N VAL A 147 -8.19 3.12 -6.33
CA VAL A 147 -6.90 3.15 -5.60
C VAL A 147 -6.61 4.51 -5.00
N VAL A 148 -6.30 4.52 -3.71
CA VAL A 148 -5.65 5.63 -3.00
C VAL A 148 -4.17 5.32 -2.89
N GLU A 149 -3.32 6.24 -3.32
CA GLU A 149 -1.86 6.15 -3.21
C GLU A 149 -1.36 7.09 -2.12
N GLU A 150 -0.45 6.61 -1.28
CA GLU A 150 0.09 7.37 -0.16
C GLU A 150 1.58 7.06 0.03
N HIS A 151 2.36 8.08 0.36
CA HIS A 151 3.78 7.96 0.67
C HIS A 151 4.04 8.48 2.08
N ARG A 152 3.87 7.60 3.10
CA ARG A 152 3.87 7.98 4.51
C ARG A 152 5.16 8.66 4.96
N ASP A 153 6.30 8.21 4.46
CA ASP A 153 7.61 8.63 4.99
C ASP A 153 8.49 9.34 3.94
N ILE A 154 7.93 9.78 2.81
CA ILE A 154 8.69 10.37 1.70
C ILE A 154 9.43 11.66 2.10
N ASP A 155 8.80 12.49 2.94
CA ASP A 155 9.33 13.78 3.37
C ASP A 155 10.14 13.70 4.67
N ARG A 156 10.24 12.50 5.28
CA ARG A 156 11.07 12.33 6.48
C ARG A 156 12.53 12.45 6.12
N GLN A 157 13.19 13.46 6.69
CA GLN A 157 14.64 13.64 6.54
C GLN A 157 15.36 12.44 7.17
N PRO A 158 16.50 11.99 6.57
CA PRO A 158 17.40 11.09 7.26
C PRO A 158 17.83 11.77 8.56
N ASP A 159 17.63 11.11 9.70
CA ASP A 159 18.20 11.60 10.94
C ASP A 159 19.70 11.86 10.69
N HIS A 160 20.11 13.09 10.89
CA HIS A 160 21.52 13.37 11.08
C HIS A 160 21.88 12.62 12.37
N TYR A 161 22.49 11.44 12.22
CA TYR A 161 23.22 10.84 13.33
C TYR A 161 24.15 11.94 13.82
N ALA A 162 23.87 12.45 15.04
CA ALA A 162 24.78 13.32 15.71
C ALA A 162 26.15 12.64 15.67
N ALA A 163 27.12 13.29 15.03
CA ALA A 163 28.48 12.82 15.02
C ALA A 163 28.83 12.58 16.50
N GLU A 164 29.22 11.35 16.83
CA GLU A 164 29.73 11.08 18.17
C GLU A 164 30.84 12.10 18.45
N PRO A 165 30.82 12.77 19.62
CA PRO A 165 31.89 13.68 19.96
C PRO A 165 33.18 12.85 19.97
N SER A 166 34.13 13.22 19.13
CA SER A 166 35.48 12.68 19.12
C SER A 166 35.99 12.66 20.55
N LYS A 167 36.19 11.47 21.10
CA LYS A 167 36.98 11.31 22.32
C LYS A 167 38.40 11.76 21.99
N SER A 168 38.63 13.06 22.10
CA SER A 168 39.99 13.61 22.20
C SER A 168 40.54 13.22 23.57
N GLY A 169 41.65 12.57 23.52
CA GLY A 169 42.48 11.92 24.47
C GLY A 169 42.74 12.55 25.84
N VAL A 170 43.16 11.70 26.69
CA VAL A 170 44.41 11.92 27.50
C VAL A 170 45.07 10.56 27.62
#